data_8849ed17ce6164e629628c7a63be4c4e
#
_entry.id   8849ed17ce6164e629628c7a63be4c4e
#
_cell.length_a   1.000
_cell.length_b   1.000
_cell.length_c   1.000
_cell.angle_alpha   90.00
_cell.angle_beta   90.00
_cell.angle_gamma   90.00
#
_symmetry.space_group_name_H-M   'P 1'
#
loop_
_entity.id
_entity.type
_entity.pdbx_description
1 polymer ?
#
loop_
_entity_poly.entity_id
_entity_poly.type
_entity_poly.pdbx_seq_one_letter_code
_entity_poly.pdbx_strand_id
1 'polypeptide(L)'
;MCIRDSYNEVLSEFYENCCNRLKEYLGNGEDVVVLCEGDPFFYGSFMHLHSRLANFARIQVVPATTGMSGAWTATGQPITWGDDVLTVLMGTMPKEELVYQMDKTDALVIMKIGKNYQKVKAALKEANLFNRAWSVHYATMENQKVLKLSDYLSEEMPYFGIILVHGTGRRP
;
A
#
# COMPACT_ATOMS: atom_id res chain seq x y z
N MET A 1 26.63 -0.48 -12.83
CA MET A 1 25.35 -1.22 -12.71
C MET A 1 24.79 -0.92 -11.33
N CYS A 2 23.64 -0.24 -11.26
CA CYS A 2 23.06 0.18 -9.98
C CYS A 2 22.37 -1.03 -9.32
N ILE A 3 22.44 -1.18 -7.99
CA ILE A 3 21.76 -2.27 -7.23
C ILE A 3 20.25 -2.33 -7.56
N ARG A 4 19.66 -1.19 -7.89
CA ARG A 4 18.25 -1.06 -8.28
C ARG A 4 17.95 -1.68 -9.65
N ASP A 5 18.89 -1.59 -10.59
CA ASP A 5 18.74 -2.15 -11.94
C ASP A 5 18.79 -3.68 -11.87
N SER A 6 19.75 -4.23 -11.13
CA SER A 6 19.87 -5.68 -10.88
C SER A 6 18.62 -6.26 -10.18
N TYR A 7 18.02 -5.54 -9.23
CA TYR A 7 16.80 -5.98 -8.56
C TYR A 7 15.59 -6.01 -9.51
N ASN A 8 15.45 -5.01 -10.37
CA ASN A 8 14.37 -4.95 -11.35
C ASN A 8 14.51 -6.04 -12.43
N GLU A 9 15.74 -6.36 -12.85
CA GLU A 9 16.02 -7.47 -13.77
C GLU A 9 15.59 -8.81 -13.17
N VAL A 10 15.98 -9.10 -11.93
CA VAL A 10 15.59 -10.33 -11.22
C VAL A 10 14.08 -10.44 -11.05
N LEU A 11 13.40 -9.35 -10.70
CA LEU A 11 11.94 -9.34 -10.61
C LEU A 11 11.28 -9.55 -11.97
N SER A 12 11.80 -8.94 -13.03
CA SER A 12 11.26 -9.10 -14.38
C SER A 12 11.37 -10.55 -14.84
N GLU A 13 12.54 -11.17 -14.65
CA GLU A 13 12.76 -12.59 -14.96
C GLU A 13 11.83 -13.51 -14.15
N PHE A 14 11.66 -13.24 -12.86
CA PHE A 14 10.72 -13.98 -12.01
C PHE A 14 9.29 -13.95 -12.56
N TYR A 15 8.78 -12.74 -12.88
CA TYR A 15 7.42 -12.64 -13.42
C TYR A 15 7.29 -13.23 -14.81
N GLU A 16 8.32 -13.16 -15.65
CA GLU A 16 8.31 -13.82 -16.97
C GLU A 16 8.22 -15.34 -16.80
N ASN A 17 9.03 -15.93 -15.92
CA ASN A 17 8.98 -17.36 -15.62
C ASN A 17 7.61 -17.79 -15.08
N CYS A 18 7.00 -16.99 -14.18
CA CYS A 18 5.65 -17.22 -13.70
C CYS A 18 4.64 -17.21 -14.85
N CYS A 19 4.70 -16.20 -15.73
CA CYS A 19 3.80 -16.08 -16.86
C CYS A 19 3.95 -17.23 -17.85
N ASN A 20 5.17 -17.70 -18.12
CA ASN A 20 5.39 -18.83 -19.01
C ASN A 20 4.73 -20.10 -18.48
N ARG A 21 4.87 -20.38 -17.19
CA ARG A 21 4.15 -21.51 -16.56
C ARG A 21 2.64 -21.36 -16.64
N LEU A 22 2.09 -20.17 -16.43
CA LEU A 22 0.66 -19.92 -16.56
C LEU A 22 0.18 -20.11 -17.99
N LYS A 23 0.96 -19.69 -19.00
CA LYS A 23 0.65 -19.91 -20.42
C LYS A 23 0.61 -21.38 -20.81
N GLU A 24 1.46 -22.22 -20.20
CA GLU A 24 1.44 -23.67 -20.41
C GLU A 24 0.10 -24.30 -19.95
N TYR A 25 -0.37 -23.98 -18.74
CA TYR A 25 -1.66 -24.47 -18.24
C TYR A 25 -2.82 -23.97 -19.11
N LEU A 26 -2.86 -22.68 -19.40
CA LEU A 26 -3.89 -22.08 -20.23
C LEU A 26 -3.88 -22.64 -21.66
N GLY A 27 -2.70 -22.94 -22.22
CA GLY A 27 -2.54 -23.57 -23.54
C GLY A 27 -3.07 -25.00 -23.59
N ASN A 28 -3.07 -25.70 -22.46
CA ASN A 28 -3.67 -27.03 -22.30
C ASN A 28 -5.19 -26.98 -22.08
N GLY A 29 -5.80 -25.81 -22.08
CA GLY A 29 -7.25 -25.63 -21.85
C GLY A 29 -7.65 -25.65 -20.38
N GLU A 30 -6.71 -25.46 -19.47
CA GLU A 30 -6.96 -25.40 -18.02
C GLU A 30 -7.35 -23.99 -17.60
N ASP A 31 -8.26 -23.87 -16.62
CA ASP A 31 -8.55 -22.63 -15.93
C ASP A 31 -7.54 -22.40 -14.79
N VAL A 32 -7.03 -21.17 -14.69
CA VAL A 32 -6.06 -20.80 -13.63
C VAL A 32 -6.65 -19.71 -12.75
N VAL A 33 -6.56 -19.91 -11.43
CA VAL A 33 -6.95 -18.92 -10.40
C VAL A 33 -5.71 -18.41 -9.69
N VAL A 34 -5.52 -17.08 -9.69
CA VAL A 34 -4.46 -16.41 -8.92
C VAL A 34 -5.08 -15.78 -7.67
N LEU A 35 -4.69 -16.27 -6.50
CA LEU A 35 -5.14 -15.73 -5.22
C LEU A 35 -4.31 -14.51 -4.83
N CYS A 36 -4.98 -13.43 -4.40
CA CYS A 36 -4.35 -12.19 -3.97
C CYS A 36 -4.83 -11.81 -2.57
N GLU A 37 -3.92 -11.30 -1.75
CA GLU A 37 -4.27 -10.68 -0.47
C GLU A 37 -4.67 -9.22 -0.71
N GLY A 38 -5.97 -8.90 -0.57
CA GLY A 38 -6.55 -7.59 -0.87
C GLY A 38 -6.87 -7.42 -2.36
N ASP A 39 -7.03 -6.17 -2.80
CA ASP A 39 -7.41 -5.87 -4.18
C ASP A 39 -6.27 -6.17 -5.17
N PRO A 40 -6.51 -6.96 -6.23
CA PRO A 40 -5.48 -7.38 -7.18
C PRO A 40 -4.79 -6.23 -7.93
N PHE A 41 -5.50 -5.10 -8.12
CA PHE A 41 -5.00 -3.94 -8.85
C PHE A 41 -4.50 -2.80 -7.97
N PHE A 42 -4.47 -3.00 -6.65
CA PHE A 42 -4.02 -1.97 -5.72
C PHE A 42 -2.64 -2.29 -5.12
N TYR A 43 -1.57 -1.85 -5.78
CA TYR A 43 -0.16 -2.04 -5.37
C TYR A 43 0.26 -3.51 -5.16
N GLY A 44 -0.46 -4.45 -5.76
CA GLY A 44 -0.24 -5.88 -5.65
C GLY A 44 0.68 -6.45 -6.74
N SER A 45 1.27 -7.60 -6.47
CA SER A 45 2.16 -8.30 -7.42
C SER A 45 1.41 -8.81 -8.66
N PHE A 46 0.10 -9.05 -8.56
CA PHE A 46 -0.73 -9.52 -9.66
C PHE A 46 -0.69 -8.59 -10.88
N MET A 47 -0.53 -7.27 -10.68
CA MET A 47 -0.44 -6.30 -11.78
C MET A 47 0.69 -6.65 -12.77
N HIS A 48 1.80 -7.23 -12.30
CA HIS A 48 2.91 -7.66 -13.14
C HIS A 48 2.58 -8.90 -13.98
N LEU A 49 1.77 -9.82 -13.46
CA LEU A 49 1.25 -10.97 -14.21
C LEU A 49 0.20 -10.51 -15.21
N HIS A 50 -0.75 -9.68 -14.75
CA HIS A 50 -1.83 -9.16 -15.61
C HIS A 50 -1.28 -8.45 -16.86
N SER A 51 -0.32 -7.53 -16.69
CA SER A 51 0.26 -6.79 -17.82
C SER A 51 0.93 -7.67 -18.87
N ARG A 52 1.43 -8.86 -18.49
CA ARG A 52 2.09 -9.82 -19.40
C ARG A 52 1.14 -10.83 -20.02
N LEU A 53 -0.02 -11.06 -19.39
CA LEU A 53 -0.99 -12.10 -19.81
C LEU A 53 -2.22 -11.51 -20.50
N ALA A 54 -2.50 -10.22 -20.39
CA ALA A 54 -3.72 -9.59 -20.88
C ALA A 54 -3.99 -9.78 -22.38
N ASN A 55 -2.91 -9.91 -23.20
CA ASN A 55 -3.03 -10.18 -24.62
C ASN A 55 -3.01 -11.68 -24.98
N PHE A 56 -2.80 -12.55 -23.98
CA PHE A 56 -2.70 -13.99 -24.19
C PHE A 56 -3.99 -14.74 -23.81
N ALA A 57 -4.64 -14.31 -22.73
CA ALA A 57 -5.80 -14.99 -22.18
C ALA A 57 -6.89 -14.00 -21.74
N ARG A 58 -8.14 -14.48 -21.70
CA ARG A 58 -9.23 -13.74 -21.07
C ARG A 58 -9.02 -13.77 -19.56
N ILE A 59 -8.86 -12.59 -18.95
CA ILE A 59 -8.66 -12.46 -17.50
C ILE A 59 -9.93 -11.84 -16.90
N GLN A 60 -10.46 -12.46 -15.86
CA GLN A 60 -11.49 -11.89 -15.00
C GLN A 60 -10.87 -11.50 -13.67
N VAL A 61 -10.98 -10.24 -13.29
CA VAL A 61 -10.50 -9.75 -11.99
C VAL A 61 -11.68 -9.53 -11.06
N VAL A 62 -11.63 -10.11 -9.88
CA VAL A 62 -12.62 -9.91 -8.83
C VAL A 62 -12.07 -8.84 -7.87
N PRO A 63 -12.72 -7.66 -7.75
CA PRO A 63 -12.25 -6.61 -6.84
C PRO A 63 -12.39 -7.05 -5.39
N ALA A 64 -11.51 -6.54 -4.54
CA ALA A 64 -11.51 -6.87 -3.11
C ALA A 64 -11.22 -5.65 -2.24
N THR A 65 -11.40 -5.81 -0.93
CA THR A 65 -11.10 -4.78 0.07
C THR A 65 -9.60 -4.54 0.14
N THR A 66 -9.18 -3.28 0.09
CA THR A 66 -7.77 -2.92 0.22
C THR A 66 -7.32 -2.97 1.69
N GLY A 67 -6.03 -3.23 1.94
CA GLY A 67 -5.47 -3.22 3.30
C GLY A 67 -5.61 -1.87 4.00
N MET A 68 -5.64 -0.75 3.24
CA MET A 68 -5.88 0.57 3.81
C MET A 68 -7.31 0.72 4.36
N SER A 69 -8.32 0.10 3.72
CA SER A 69 -9.70 0.10 4.22
C SER A 69 -9.79 -0.61 5.57
N GLY A 70 -9.14 -1.76 5.72
CA GLY A 70 -9.01 -2.43 7.01
C GLY A 70 -8.32 -1.58 8.06
N ALA A 71 -7.28 -0.84 7.67
CA ALA A 71 -6.53 -0.01 8.59
C ALA A 71 -7.35 1.18 9.15
N TRP A 72 -8.04 1.97 8.31
CA TRP A 72 -8.83 3.08 8.86
C TRP A 72 -10.08 2.60 9.61
N THR A 73 -10.68 1.49 9.18
CA THR A 73 -11.80 0.89 9.94
C THR A 73 -11.33 0.46 11.33
N ALA A 74 -10.12 -0.07 11.47
CA ALA A 74 -9.55 -0.46 12.76
C ALA A 74 -9.37 0.72 13.73
N THR A 75 -9.23 1.96 13.24
CA THR A 75 -9.19 3.16 14.11
C THR A 75 -10.55 3.57 14.67
N GLY A 76 -11.66 3.00 14.15
CA GLY A 76 -13.02 3.38 14.50
C GLY A 76 -13.45 4.77 14.04
N GLN A 77 -12.72 5.37 13.08
CA GLN A 77 -12.99 6.71 12.56
C GLN A 77 -13.08 6.73 11.04
N PRO A 78 -13.99 7.52 10.44
CA PRO A 78 -13.99 7.78 9.00
C PRO A 78 -12.65 8.37 8.56
N ILE A 79 -12.15 7.94 7.41
CA ILE A 79 -10.89 8.48 6.89
C ILE A 79 -11.08 9.88 6.29
N THR A 80 -12.24 10.16 5.68
CA THR A 80 -12.58 11.44 5.04
C THR A 80 -13.95 11.92 5.44
N TRP A 81 -14.18 13.23 5.27
CA TRP A 81 -15.48 13.90 5.44
C TRP A 81 -15.72 14.88 4.29
N GLY A 82 -16.97 14.96 3.81
CA GLY A 82 -17.36 15.93 2.79
C GLY A 82 -16.42 15.91 1.57
N ASP A 83 -15.77 17.04 1.33
CA ASP A 83 -14.88 17.25 0.18
C ASP A 83 -13.40 16.98 0.48
N ASP A 84 -13.08 16.29 1.58
CA ASP A 84 -11.70 15.96 1.94
C ASP A 84 -10.98 15.21 0.82
N VAL A 85 -9.80 15.67 0.47
CA VAL A 85 -8.90 15.00 -0.46
C VAL A 85 -8.12 13.92 0.28
N LEU A 86 -8.26 12.67 -0.16
CA LEU A 86 -7.49 11.53 0.35
C LEU A 86 -6.29 11.25 -0.55
N THR A 87 -5.09 11.29 0.01
CA THR A 87 -3.85 10.91 -0.69
C THR A 87 -3.27 9.62 -0.15
N VAL A 88 -2.86 8.72 -1.05
CA VAL A 88 -2.16 7.48 -0.72
C VAL A 88 -0.69 7.62 -1.12
N LEU A 89 0.22 7.53 -0.15
CA LEU A 89 1.66 7.68 -0.35
C LEU A 89 2.41 6.39 -0.03
N MET A 90 3.55 6.22 -0.68
CA MET A 90 4.47 5.12 -0.40
C MET A 90 5.63 5.62 0.45
N GLY A 91 5.90 4.97 1.58
CA GLY A 91 7.03 5.30 2.47
C GLY A 91 8.40 5.21 1.78
N THR A 92 8.48 4.60 0.60
CA THR A 92 9.69 4.53 -0.24
C THR A 92 9.99 5.82 -0.99
N MET A 93 9.04 6.77 -1.09
CA MET A 93 9.24 8.07 -1.77
C MET A 93 10.32 8.91 -1.07
N PRO A 94 10.99 9.84 -1.79
CA PRO A 94 11.87 10.84 -1.19
C PRO A 94 11.12 11.68 -0.13
N LYS A 95 11.85 12.16 0.89
CA LYS A 95 11.24 12.91 2.00
C LYS A 95 10.56 14.19 1.51
N GLU A 96 11.22 14.91 0.62
CA GLU A 96 10.75 16.18 0.06
C GLU A 96 9.44 16.01 -0.69
N GLU A 97 9.32 14.91 -1.44
CA GLU A 97 8.08 14.57 -2.16
C GLU A 97 6.97 14.18 -1.19
N LEU A 98 7.30 13.44 -0.13
CA LEU A 98 6.33 13.13 0.93
C LEU A 98 5.76 14.40 1.55
N VAL A 99 6.62 15.36 1.96
CA VAL A 99 6.19 16.64 2.54
C VAL A 99 5.32 17.41 1.56
N TYR A 100 5.74 17.54 0.30
CA TYR A 100 5.00 18.26 -0.73
C TYR A 100 3.58 17.70 -0.93
N GLN A 101 3.41 16.38 -0.92
CA GLN A 101 2.09 15.75 -1.06
C GLN A 101 1.26 15.89 0.23
N MET A 102 1.89 15.80 1.40
CA MET A 102 1.25 15.97 2.70
C MET A 102 0.65 17.36 2.90
N ASP A 103 1.28 18.40 2.37
CA ASP A 103 0.80 19.78 2.46
C ASP A 103 -0.44 20.06 1.59
N LYS A 104 -0.79 19.13 0.69
CA LYS A 104 -1.89 19.29 -0.29
C LYS A 104 -3.07 18.35 -0.02
N THR A 105 -3.09 17.67 1.10
CA THR A 105 -4.08 16.66 1.40
C THR A 105 -4.75 16.88 2.74
N ASP A 106 -6.02 16.50 2.85
CA ASP A 106 -6.79 16.58 4.09
C ASP A 106 -6.69 15.28 4.89
N ALA A 107 -6.66 14.15 4.19
CA ALA A 107 -6.54 12.82 4.73
C ALA A 107 -5.41 12.03 4.03
N LEU A 108 -4.74 11.15 4.75
CA LEU A 108 -3.52 10.51 4.28
C LEU A 108 -3.46 9.04 4.68
N VAL A 109 -3.00 8.22 3.75
CA VAL A 109 -2.58 6.83 3.98
C VAL A 109 -1.15 6.66 3.51
N ILE A 110 -0.27 6.15 4.37
CA ILE A 110 1.12 5.82 4.00
C ILE A 110 1.34 4.32 4.13
N MET A 111 1.75 3.71 3.02
CA MET A 111 2.04 2.27 2.91
C MET A 111 3.52 2.02 2.62
N LYS A 112 3.95 0.75 2.67
CA LYS A 112 5.34 0.32 2.37
C LYS A 112 6.39 1.08 3.16
N ILE A 113 6.15 1.26 4.46
CA ILE A 113 6.97 2.05 5.37
C ILE A 113 8.22 1.29 5.79
N GLY A 114 8.08 0.19 6.53
CA GLY A 114 9.18 -0.67 6.98
C GLY A 114 10.37 0.14 7.54
N LYS A 115 11.55 -0.11 6.99
CA LYS A 115 12.80 0.60 7.32
C LYS A 115 12.82 2.09 6.99
N ASN A 116 11.85 2.58 6.21
CA ASN A 116 11.72 4.01 5.89
C ASN A 116 11.01 4.80 6.98
N TYR A 117 10.65 4.18 8.11
CA TYR A 117 9.83 4.80 9.15
C TYR A 117 10.40 6.13 9.64
N GLN A 118 11.70 6.23 9.92
CA GLN A 118 12.31 7.47 10.40
C GLN A 118 12.19 8.63 9.39
N LYS A 119 12.35 8.33 8.10
CA LYS A 119 12.15 9.31 7.03
C LYS A 119 10.69 9.77 6.96
N VAL A 120 9.73 8.84 7.03
CA VAL A 120 8.29 9.12 7.04
C VAL A 120 7.89 9.93 8.27
N LYS A 121 8.40 9.56 9.45
CA LYS A 121 8.21 10.29 10.70
C LYS A 121 8.72 11.74 10.63
N ALA A 122 9.88 11.94 10.03
CA ALA A 122 10.43 13.28 9.82
C ALA A 122 9.55 14.12 8.86
N ALA A 123 9.07 13.53 7.76
CA ALA A 123 8.15 14.19 6.83
C ALA A 123 6.82 14.58 7.50
N LEU A 124 6.22 13.68 8.29
CA LEU A 124 4.99 13.97 9.05
C LEU A 124 5.16 15.09 10.07
N LYS A 125 6.33 15.19 10.71
CA LYS A 125 6.65 16.30 11.63
C LYS A 125 6.76 17.63 10.91
N GLU A 126 7.45 17.65 9.77
CA GLU A 126 7.63 18.85 8.93
C GLU A 126 6.29 19.36 8.38
N ALA A 127 5.42 18.46 7.94
CA ALA A 127 4.06 18.77 7.48
C ALA A 127 3.05 19.01 8.64
N ASN A 128 3.47 19.03 9.90
CA ASN A 128 2.62 19.21 11.09
C ASN A 128 1.49 18.17 11.24
N LEU A 129 1.64 16.97 10.67
CA LEU A 129 0.65 15.89 10.71
C LEU A 129 0.94 14.82 11.77
N PHE A 130 2.14 14.79 12.35
CA PHE A 130 2.60 13.74 13.25
C PHE A 130 1.67 13.48 14.44
N ASN A 131 1.19 14.54 15.09
CA ASN A 131 0.31 14.44 16.27
C ASN A 131 -1.12 13.98 15.93
N ARG A 132 -1.53 14.07 14.65
CA ARG A 132 -2.81 13.59 14.14
C ARG A 132 -2.73 12.16 13.62
N ALA A 133 -1.52 11.65 13.40
CA ALA A 133 -1.29 10.38 12.75
C ALA A 133 -1.57 9.19 13.67
N TRP A 134 -2.05 8.12 13.06
CA TRP A 134 -2.24 6.80 13.65
C TRP A 134 -1.33 5.79 12.98
N SER A 135 -0.89 4.82 13.74
CA SER A 135 -0.18 3.63 13.26
C SER A 135 -1.07 2.42 13.44
N VAL A 136 -1.33 1.70 12.36
CA VAL A 136 -2.10 0.45 12.37
C VAL A 136 -1.21 -0.66 11.85
N HIS A 137 -1.04 -1.70 12.64
CA HIS A 137 -0.25 -2.87 12.29
C HIS A 137 -1.16 -4.07 12.19
N TYR A 138 -0.89 -4.93 11.20
CA TYR A 138 -1.61 -6.18 10.99
C TYR A 138 -3.14 -6.00 10.99
N ALA A 139 -3.60 -4.94 10.30
CA ALA A 139 -5.02 -4.61 10.23
C ALA A 139 -5.86 -5.82 9.82
N THR A 140 -6.95 -6.09 10.54
CA THR A 140 -7.86 -7.24 10.37
C THR A 140 -7.27 -8.63 10.70
N MET A 141 -6.03 -8.70 11.19
CA MET A 141 -5.40 -9.92 11.67
C MET A 141 -5.54 -10.08 13.19
N GLU A 142 -5.34 -11.29 13.72
CA GLU A 142 -5.45 -11.58 15.17
C GLU A 142 -4.52 -10.71 16.03
N ASN A 143 -3.35 -10.38 15.52
CA ASN A 143 -2.34 -9.56 16.20
C ASN A 143 -2.43 -8.07 15.87
N GLN A 144 -3.60 -7.59 15.40
CA GLN A 144 -3.84 -6.19 15.08
C GLN A 144 -3.46 -5.26 16.24
N LYS A 145 -2.77 -4.17 15.90
CA LYS A 145 -2.46 -3.07 16.83
C LYS A 145 -2.84 -1.74 16.22
N VAL A 146 -3.51 -0.90 17.00
CA VAL A 146 -3.89 0.47 16.63
C VAL A 146 -3.36 1.42 17.69
N LEU A 147 -2.52 2.37 17.29
CA LEU A 147 -1.83 3.29 18.19
C LEU A 147 -1.86 4.71 17.62
N LYS A 148 -1.86 5.73 18.49
CA LYS A 148 -1.39 7.05 18.06
C LYS A 148 0.06 6.94 17.64
N LEU A 149 0.44 7.62 16.57
CA LEU A 149 1.82 7.54 16.09
C LEU A 149 2.81 8.12 17.11
N SER A 150 2.38 9.07 17.96
CA SER A 150 3.15 9.60 19.09
C SER A 150 3.57 8.53 20.09
N ASP A 151 2.76 7.49 20.25
CA ASP A 151 2.97 6.43 21.24
C ASP A 151 3.80 5.27 20.68
N TYR A 152 4.12 5.32 19.37
CA TYR A 152 4.93 4.31 18.71
C TYR A 152 6.42 4.60 18.89
N LEU A 153 7.09 3.76 19.69
CA LEU A 153 8.47 3.97 20.14
C LEU A 153 9.54 3.24 19.34
N SER A 154 9.14 2.33 18.42
CA SER A 154 10.09 1.58 17.60
C SER A 154 10.78 2.45 16.55
N GLU A 155 11.97 2.02 16.13
CA GLU A 155 12.74 2.66 15.05
C GLU A 155 12.29 2.25 13.65
N GLU A 156 11.63 1.10 13.51
CA GLU A 156 11.12 0.55 12.27
C GLU A 156 9.65 0.18 12.39
N MET A 157 8.95 0.11 11.26
CA MET A 157 7.57 -0.33 11.20
C MET A 157 7.48 -1.76 10.64
N PRO A 158 6.58 -2.62 11.14
CA PRO A 158 6.39 -3.95 10.58
C PRO A 158 5.97 -3.88 9.10
N TYR A 159 6.15 -4.97 8.38
CA TYR A 159 5.80 -5.07 6.96
C TYR A 159 4.33 -4.70 6.71
N PHE A 160 3.40 -5.22 7.53
CA PHE A 160 1.97 -4.86 7.50
C PHE A 160 1.67 -3.65 8.39
N GLY A 161 2.48 -2.61 8.28
CA GLY A 161 2.28 -1.34 8.98
C GLY A 161 1.79 -0.25 8.04
N ILE A 162 0.72 0.45 8.45
CA ILE A 162 0.12 1.57 7.72
C ILE A 162 0.04 2.77 8.67
N ILE A 163 0.40 3.95 8.18
CA ILE A 163 0.15 5.21 8.88
C ILE A 163 -1.05 5.91 8.25
N LEU A 164 -1.92 6.46 9.09
CA LEU A 164 -3.14 7.15 8.70
C LEU A 164 -3.17 8.55 9.31
N VAL A 165 -3.69 9.52 8.57
CA VAL A 165 -4.13 10.82 9.07
C VAL A 165 -5.56 11.03 8.60
N HIS A 166 -6.49 11.12 9.55
CA HIS A 166 -7.90 11.32 9.24
C HIS A 166 -8.16 12.78 8.83
N GLY A 167 -9.02 12.96 7.85
CA GLY A 167 -9.51 14.25 7.44
C GLY A 167 -10.34 14.93 8.53
N THR A 168 -10.42 16.24 8.47
CA THR A 168 -11.15 17.09 9.44
C THR A 168 -12.20 17.96 8.75
N GLY A 169 -12.62 17.56 7.56
CA GLY A 169 -13.56 18.32 6.72
C GLY A 169 -14.94 18.52 7.33
N ARG A 170 -15.81 19.18 6.58
CA ARG A 170 -17.13 19.57 7.06
C ARG A 170 -17.96 18.37 7.50
N ARG A 171 -18.47 18.44 8.71
CA ARG A 171 -19.51 17.55 9.24
C ARG A 171 -20.86 18.27 9.14
N PRO A 172 -21.96 17.55 8.85
CA PRO A 172 -23.29 18.12 8.87
C PRO A 172 -23.70 18.60 10.27
#